data_46ff5d5de41cdee5ba0b9dfeb0a42c52
#
_entry.id   46ff5d5de41cdee5ba0b9dfeb0a42c52
#
_cell.length_a   1.000
_cell.length_b   1.000
_cell.length_c   1.000
_cell.angle_alpha   90.00
_cell.angle_beta   90.00
_cell.angle_gamma   90.00
#
_symmetry.space_group_name_H-M   'P 1'
#
loop_
_entity.id
_entity.type
_entity.pdbx_description
1 polymer ?
#
loop_
_entity_poly.entity_id
_entity_poly.type
_entity_poly.pdbx_seq_one_letter_code
_entity_poly.pdbx_strand_id
1 'polypeptide(L)'
;MKFANFITYIPDPQKVQSVRPLHRDYAQGLAGQGKIVIAGPFSDGAGAIIVYEAESLEQAEALAANDPYAKGGVWTKYEIHPWEIIGVNHALLPNVANGKSS
;
A
#
# COMPACT_ATOMS: atom_id res chain seq x y z
N MET A 1 -1.72 -15.14 4.47
CA MET A 1 -1.14 -14.38 5.60
C MET A 1 -1.11 -12.90 5.25
N LYS A 2 -1.29 -12.07 6.23
CA LYS A 2 -1.32 -10.62 6.02
C LYS A 2 -0.03 -9.97 6.49
N PHE A 3 0.40 -8.96 5.74
CA PHE A 3 1.63 -8.22 6.02
C PHE A 3 1.35 -6.74 5.89
N ALA A 4 1.56 -6.01 6.99
CA ALA A 4 1.32 -4.55 7.01
C ALA A 4 2.60 -3.82 6.66
N ASN A 5 2.53 -2.97 5.65
CA ASN A 5 3.64 -2.14 5.20
C ASN A 5 3.42 -0.70 5.62
N PHE A 6 4.32 -0.18 6.42
CA PHE A 6 4.31 1.21 6.91
C PHE A 6 5.31 2.02 6.09
N ILE A 7 4.83 3.01 5.38
CA ILE A 7 5.57 3.67 4.31
C ILE A 7 5.74 5.15 4.62
N THR A 8 6.95 5.67 4.39
CA THR A 8 7.24 7.10 4.44
C THR A 8 7.49 7.62 3.03
N TYR A 9 6.83 8.71 2.66
CA TYR A 9 7.01 9.35 1.36
C TYR A 9 8.13 10.38 1.39
N ILE A 10 8.76 10.55 0.23
CA ILE A 10 9.64 11.70 0.00
C ILE A 10 8.84 13.00 0.22
N PRO A 11 9.42 14.01 0.90
CA PRO A 11 8.72 15.28 1.11
C PRO A 11 8.73 16.17 -0.15
N ASP A 12 8.23 15.64 -1.25
CA ASP A 12 8.18 16.28 -2.56
C ASP A 12 6.84 15.92 -3.21
N PRO A 13 5.79 16.72 -3.01
CA PRO A 13 4.47 16.41 -3.55
C PRO A 13 4.43 16.28 -5.08
N GLN A 14 5.27 17.01 -5.79
CA GLN A 14 5.31 16.93 -7.25
C GLN A 14 5.84 15.56 -7.70
N LYS A 15 6.86 15.05 -7.02
CA LYS A 15 7.39 13.71 -7.29
C LYS A 15 6.32 12.65 -7.04
N VAL A 16 5.64 12.73 -5.91
CA VAL A 16 4.55 11.80 -5.57
C VAL A 16 3.49 11.81 -6.67
N GLN A 17 3.03 13.00 -7.06
CA GLN A 17 1.99 13.14 -8.08
C GLN A 17 2.44 12.61 -9.44
N SER A 18 3.70 12.78 -9.80
CA SER A 18 4.21 12.33 -11.09
C SER A 18 4.24 10.81 -11.23
N VAL A 19 4.42 10.09 -10.14
CA VAL A 19 4.48 8.61 -10.13
C VAL A 19 3.12 7.98 -9.81
N ARG A 20 2.20 8.75 -9.24
CA ARG A 20 0.90 8.23 -8.76
C ARG A 20 0.11 7.42 -9.77
N PRO A 21 -0.03 7.81 -11.05
CA PRO A 21 -0.79 7.00 -12.00
C PRO A 21 -0.25 5.58 -12.15
N LEU A 22 1.08 5.42 -12.21
CA LEU A 22 1.70 4.10 -12.31
C LEU A 22 1.48 3.28 -11.04
N HIS A 23 1.60 3.93 -9.86
CA HIS A 23 1.32 3.28 -8.58
C HIS A 23 -0.13 2.79 -8.51
N ARG A 24 -1.09 3.63 -8.92
CA ARG A 24 -2.52 3.26 -8.90
C ARG A 24 -2.83 2.07 -9.79
N ASP A 25 -2.25 2.04 -10.98
CA ASP A 25 -2.43 0.91 -11.90
C ASP A 25 -1.90 -0.38 -11.28
N TYR A 26 -0.72 -0.32 -10.68
CA TYR A 26 -0.11 -1.46 -10.01
C TYR A 26 -0.98 -1.93 -8.83
N ALA A 27 -1.41 -1.01 -7.97
CA ALA A 27 -2.23 -1.33 -6.80
C ALA A 27 -3.59 -1.91 -7.19
N GLN A 28 -4.23 -1.36 -8.22
CA GLN A 28 -5.50 -1.90 -8.74
C GLN A 28 -5.31 -3.33 -9.24
N GLY A 29 -4.22 -3.59 -9.94
CA GLY A 29 -3.89 -4.94 -10.41
C GLY A 29 -3.72 -5.92 -9.25
N LEU A 30 -3.01 -5.52 -8.22
CA LEU A 30 -2.83 -6.35 -7.02
C LEU A 30 -4.15 -6.59 -6.29
N ALA A 31 -4.97 -5.56 -6.15
CA ALA A 31 -6.27 -5.68 -5.50
C ALA A 31 -7.18 -6.65 -6.27
N GLY A 32 -7.17 -6.57 -7.59
CA GLY A 32 -7.93 -7.49 -8.44
C GLY A 32 -7.46 -8.94 -8.34
N GLN A 33 -6.19 -9.15 -7.98
CA GLN A 33 -5.62 -10.49 -7.75
C GLN A 33 -5.78 -10.97 -6.31
N GLY A 34 -6.41 -10.18 -5.44
CA GLY A 34 -6.57 -10.52 -4.03
C GLY A 34 -5.29 -10.37 -3.21
N LYS A 35 -4.36 -9.54 -3.65
CA LYS A 35 -3.06 -9.36 -2.99
C LYS A 35 -2.97 -8.10 -2.13
N ILE A 36 -3.97 -7.24 -2.17
CA ILE A 36 -4.12 -6.11 -1.24
C ILE A 36 -5.42 -6.27 -0.47
N VAL A 37 -5.32 -6.19 0.84
CA VAL A 37 -6.46 -6.30 1.75
C VAL A 37 -7.07 -4.93 2.00
N ILE A 38 -6.24 -3.97 2.38
CA ILE A 38 -6.65 -2.60 2.73
C ILE A 38 -5.44 -1.69 2.53
N ALA A 39 -5.68 -0.47 2.09
CA ALA A 39 -4.61 0.47 1.83
C ALA A 39 -5.12 1.90 1.84
N GLY A 40 -4.25 2.84 2.14
CA GLY A 40 -4.55 4.25 2.06
C GLY A 40 -3.40 5.12 2.52
N PRO A 41 -3.35 6.38 2.03
CA PRO A 41 -2.34 7.32 2.46
C PRO A 41 -2.66 7.91 3.82
N PHE A 42 -1.64 8.41 4.51
CA PHE A 42 -1.86 9.26 5.67
C PHE A 42 -2.44 10.61 5.19
N SER A 43 -3.40 11.13 5.95
CA SER A 43 -4.11 12.36 5.58
C SER A 43 -3.18 13.58 5.51
N ASP A 44 -2.04 13.53 6.20
CA ASP A 44 -1.05 14.61 6.18
C ASP A 44 -0.04 14.49 5.03
N GLY A 45 -0.17 13.45 4.19
CA GLY A 45 0.72 13.26 3.05
C GLY A 45 2.08 12.66 3.40
N ALA A 46 2.32 12.28 4.65
CA ALA A 46 3.63 11.80 5.10
C ALA A 46 3.97 10.39 4.59
N GLY A 47 2.98 9.62 4.21
CA GLY A 47 3.18 8.24 3.78
C GLY A 47 1.87 7.49 3.64
N ALA A 48 1.92 6.17 3.85
CA ALA A 48 0.77 5.31 3.63
C ALA A 48 0.90 4.02 4.43
N ILE A 49 -0.21 3.30 4.53
CA ILE A 49 -0.22 1.90 4.98
C ILE A 49 -0.80 1.06 3.85
N ILE A 50 -0.14 -0.05 3.54
CA ILE A 50 -0.65 -1.07 2.62
C ILE A 50 -0.58 -2.41 3.34
N VAL A 51 -1.69 -3.14 3.37
CA VAL A 51 -1.73 -4.49 3.92
C VAL A 51 -1.86 -5.47 2.76
N TYR A 52 -0.84 -6.30 2.58
CA TYR A 52 -0.80 -7.32 1.53
C TYR A 52 -1.35 -8.65 2.05
N GLU A 53 -1.99 -9.40 1.16
CA GLU A 53 -2.23 -10.84 1.33
C GLU A 53 -1.12 -11.57 0.56
N ALA A 54 -0.31 -12.36 1.26
CA ALA A 54 0.82 -13.05 0.65
C ALA A 54 1.10 -14.36 1.39
N GLU A 55 1.84 -15.26 0.76
CA GLU A 55 2.16 -16.55 1.34
C GLU A 55 3.37 -16.49 2.29
N SER A 56 4.21 -15.47 2.12
CA SER A 56 5.43 -15.30 2.90
C SER A 56 5.83 -13.82 2.98
N LEU A 57 6.68 -13.50 3.94
CA LEU A 57 7.28 -12.17 4.04
C LEU A 57 8.05 -11.83 2.75
N GLU A 58 8.78 -12.79 2.19
CA GLU A 58 9.54 -12.57 0.95
C GLU A 58 8.63 -12.17 -0.20
N GLN A 59 7.46 -12.81 -0.31
CA GLN A 59 6.47 -12.45 -1.33
C GLN A 59 5.93 -11.05 -1.09
N ALA A 60 5.62 -10.69 0.15
CA ALA A 60 5.14 -9.34 0.49
C ALA A 60 6.21 -8.29 0.17
N GLU A 61 7.47 -8.58 0.48
CA GLU A 61 8.59 -7.69 0.16
C GLU A 61 8.75 -7.50 -1.34
N ALA A 62 8.56 -8.56 -2.13
CA ALA A 62 8.61 -8.47 -3.59
C ALA A 62 7.48 -7.60 -4.14
N LEU A 63 6.26 -7.74 -3.60
CA LEU A 63 5.14 -6.90 -3.99
C LEU A 63 5.44 -5.41 -3.73
N ALA A 64 6.02 -5.11 -2.59
CA ALA A 64 6.40 -3.74 -2.23
C ALA A 64 7.52 -3.20 -3.12
N ALA A 65 8.57 -4.00 -3.36
CA ALA A 65 9.72 -3.59 -4.16
C ALA A 65 9.35 -3.33 -5.63
N ASN A 66 8.32 -3.98 -6.14
CA ASN A 66 7.85 -3.80 -7.50
C ASN A 66 6.84 -2.66 -7.66
N ASP A 67 6.43 -2.02 -6.57
CA ASP A 67 5.54 -0.86 -6.65
C ASP A 67 6.26 0.30 -7.32
N PRO A 68 5.65 0.96 -8.32
CA PRO A 68 6.25 2.13 -8.96
C PRO A 68 6.65 3.24 -7.99
N TYR A 69 5.97 3.38 -6.87
CA TYR A 69 6.38 4.33 -5.82
C TYR A 69 7.71 3.95 -5.18
N ALA A 70 7.97 2.66 -4.98
CA ALA A 70 9.26 2.20 -4.46
C ALA A 70 10.36 2.41 -5.50
N LYS A 71 10.10 1.98 -6.73
CA LYS A 71 11.08 2.11 -7.83
C LYS A 71 11.37 3.55 -8.20
N GLY A 72 10.35 4.41 -8.12
CA GLY A 72 10.45 5.82 -8.50
C GLY A 72 10.97 6.74 -7.40
N GLY A 73 11.33 6.21 -6.23
CA GLY A 73 11.90 7.00 -5.16
C GLY A 73 10.88 7.79 -4.34
N VAL A 74 9.60 7.50 -4.46
CA VAL A 74 8.55 8.13 -3.63
C VAL A 74 8.61 7.59 -2.21
N TRP A 75 8.82 6.29 -2.07
CA TRP A 75 9.01 5.66 -0.76
C TRP A 75 10.47 5.80 -0.34
N THR A 76 10.73 6.62 0.66
CA THR A 76 12.08 6.80 1.20
C THR A 76 12.42 5.76 2.25
N LYS A 77 11.39 5.22 2.89
CA LYS A 77 11.51 4.18 3.91
C LYS A 77 10.21 3.40 3.94
N TYR A 78 10.31 2.10 4.14
CA TYR A 78 9.13 1.28 4.43
C TYR A 78 9.53 0.06 5.24
N GLU A 79 8.58 -0.40 6.07
CA GLU A 79 8.77 -1.53 6.98
C GLU A 79 7.56 -2.45 6.87
N ILE A 80 7.81 -3.74 6.66
CA ILE A 80 6.76 -4.74 6.51
C ILE A 80 6.78 -5.68 7.69
N HIS A 81 5.62 -5.85 8.33
CA HIS A 81 5.45 -6.75 9.47
C HIS A 81 4.33 -7.76 9.20
N PRO A 82 4.52 -9.04 9.59
CA PRO A 82 3.39 -9.97 9.64
C PRO A 82 2.32 -9.39 10.58
N TRP A 83 1.07 -9.49 10.18
CA TRP A 83 -0.01 -8.87 10.94
C TRP A 83 -1.27 -9.73 10.92
N GLU A 84 -1.95 -9.78 12.06
CA GLU A 84 -3.22 -10.49 12.20
C GLU A 84 -4.34 -9.51 12.48
N ILE A 85 -5.45 -9.64 11.75
CA ILE A 85 -6.65 -8.87 12.04
C ILE A 85 -7.41 -9.63 13.14
N ILE A 86 -7.51 -9.02 14.32
CA ILE A 86 -8.22 -9.60 15.45
C ILE A 86 -9.64 -9.02 15.58
N GLY A 87 -9.77 -7.73 15.30
CA GLY A 87 -11.05 -7.06 15.44
C GLY A 87 -11.34 -6.12 14.29
N VAL A 88 -12.58 -6.11 13.83
CA VAL A 88 -13.04 -5.20 12.78
C VAL A 88 -14.43 -4.69 13.18
N ASN A 89 -14.62 -3.39 13.12
CA ASN A 89 -15.95 -2.81 13.19
C ASN A 89 -16.38 -2.41 11.78
N HIS A 90 -17.16 -3.28 11.14
CA HIS A 90 -17.56 -3.10 9.74
C HIS A 90 -18.39 -1.83 9.53
N ALA A 91 -19.11 -1.38 10.54
CA ALA A 91 -19.93 -0.17 10.44
C ALA A 91 -19.09 1.10 10.27
N LEU A 92 -17.82 1.06 10.67
CA LEU A 92 -16.91 2.20 10.60
C LEU A 92 -15.98 2.17 9.40
N LEU A 93 -16.03 1.12 8.58
CA LEU A 93 -15.22 1.05 7.36
C LEU A 93 -15.87 1.86 6.25
N PRO A 94 -15.07 2.65 5.51
CA PRO A 94 -15.61 3.41 4.38
C PRO A 94 -16.01 2.47 3.25
N ASN A 95 -17.00 2.88 2.46
CA ASN A 95 -17.37 2.18 1.24
C ASN A 95 -16.55 2.76 0.09
N VAL A 96 -15.47 2.08 -0.26
CA VAL A 96 -14.56 2.51 -1.32
C VAL A 96 -14.55 1.50 -2.46
N ALA A 97 -14.24 1.98 -3.66
CA ALA A 97 -14.12 1.10 -4.81
C ALA A 97 -12.89 0.21 -4.65
N ASN A 98 -13.05 -1.09 -4.97
CA ASN A 98 -11.98 -2.05 -4.88
C ASN A 98 -10.82 -1.64 -5.80
N GLY A 99 -9.59 -1.72 -5.29
CA GLY A 99 -8.38 -1.42 -6.04
C GLY A 99 -8.01 0.05 -6.08
N LYS A 100 -8.77 0.95 -5.46
CA LYS A 100 -8.38 2.36 -5.36
C LYS A 100 -7.54 2.57 -4.11
N SER A 101 -6.24 2.75 -4.31
CA SER A 101 -5.34 3.23 -3.28
C SER A 101 -4.54 4.40 -3.85
N SER A 102 -4.12 5.28 -3.00
CA SER A 102 -3.44 6.49 -3.44
C SER A 102 -1.97 6.29 -3.76
#